data_3e54ea02a7bbff449ae710587a1c285c
#
_entry.id   3e54ea02a7bbff449ae710587a1c285c
#
_cell.length_a   1.000
_cell.length_b   1.000
_cell.length_c   1.000
_cell.angle_alpha   90.00
_cell.angle_beta   90.00
_cell.angle_gamma   90.00
#
_symmetry.space_group_name_H-M   'P 1'
#
loop_
_entity.id
_entity.type
_entity.pdbx_description
1 polymer ?
#
loop_
_entity_poly.entity_id
_entity_poly.type
_entity_poly.pdbx_seq_one_letter_code
_entity_poly.pdbx_strand_id
1 'polypeptide(L)'
;FDPQCHEPTGHSDKNPTSYDQRWIHIKRPAVIVGGEMELSSVEINHNPTTNLCEAPMQLKANCGIFVVDDFGRQRIKPEDLLNRWILPLEKRIDFLTLPNGIKVQVPFDELVIFCTNIDPKNLLDEAFLRRIPYKIRVYDPSPEQFKQIMTFLAPKYGIEWDDSMMTYLLERHFEGKRPMRCCHPRDILDQVVNAAAYRRTRPVLTREFIDLACMCYF
;
A
#
# COMPACT_ATOMS: atom_id res chain seq x y z
N PHE A 1 9.86 12.41 15.48
CA PHE A 1 10.19 12.49 14.07
C PHE A 1 11.08 11.30 13.67
N ASP A 2 10.69 10.60 12.62
CA ASP A 2 11.44 9.48 12.04
C ASP A 2 11.69 9.80 10.55
N PRO A 3 12.94 10.01 10.10
CA PRO A 3 13.24 10.36 8.73
C PRO A 3 12.90 9.27 7.70
N GLN A 4 12.65 8.03 8.14
CA GLN A 4 12.22 6.94 7.26
C GLN A 4 10.72 7.03 6.90
N CYS A 5 9.91 7.64 7.77
CA CYS A 5 8.46 7.72 7.60
C CYS A 5 7.95 9.17 7.45
N HIS A 6 8.73 10.16 7.87
CA HIS A 6 8.29 11.55 7.96
C HIS A 6 9.07 12.45 7.02
N GLU A 7 8.37 13.12 6.12
CA GLU A 7 8.93 14.11 5.19
C GLU A 7 8.72 15.53 5.73
N PRO A 8 9.78 16.30 6.01
CA PRO A 8 9.65 17.69 6.41
C PRO A 8 9.00 18.54 5.30
N THR A 9 8.18 19.53 5.67
CA THR A 9 7.51 20.41 4.69
C THR A 9 8.43 21.45 4.07
N GLY A 10 9.65 21.60 4.55
CA GLY A 10 10.60 22.63 4.07
C GLY A 10 10.19 24.07 4.42
N HIS A 11 9.08 24.26 5.13
CA HIS A 11 8.72 25.57 5.67
C HIS A 11 9.64 25.90 6.84
N SER A 12 10.78 26.54 6.53
CA SER A 12 11.46 27.34 7.54
C SER A 12 10.63 28.61 7.67
N ASP A 13 9.82 28.70 8.72
CA ASP A 13 9.21 29.98 9.08
C ASP A 13 10.32 31.00 9.18
N LYS A 14 10.18 32.13 8.44
CA LYS A 14 11.14 33.24 8.45
C LYS A 14 11.32 33.87 9.83
N ASN A 15 10.54 33.39 10.82
CA ASN A 15 10.57 33.82 12.22
C ASN A 15 10.81 32.62 13.14
N PRO A 16 12.08 32.28 13.47
CA PRO A 16 12.43 31.13 14.30
C PRO A 16 11.92 31.23 15.76
N THR A 17 11.32 32.35 16.16
CA THR A 17 10.75 32.56 17.49
C THR A 17 9.26 32.24 17.61
N SER A 18 8.60 31.84 16.50
CA SER A 18 7.14 31.64 16.48
C SER A 18 6.68 30.28 16.99
N TYR A 19 7.58 29.29 17.08
CA TYR A 19 7.24 27.95 17.59
C TYR A 19 8.42 27.29 18.32
N ASP A 20 8.11 26.27 19.09
CA ASP A 20 9.12 25.47 19.81
C ASP A 20 9.99 24.69 18.83
N GLN A 21 11.30 24.96 18.82
CA GLN A 21 12.28 24.33 17.91
C GLN A 21 12.43 22.82 18.08
N ARG A 22 11.84 22.24 19.13
CA ARG A 22 11.76 20.78 19.30
C ARG A 22 10.78 20.11 18.37
N TRP A 23 9.90 20.88 17.71
CA TRP A 23 8.90 20.41 16.76
C TRP A 23 9.37 20.60 15.33
N ILE A 24 9.05 19.65 14.47
CA ILE A 24 9.33 19.70 13.03
C ILE A 24 7.99 19.62 12.30
N HIS A 25 7.75 20.56 11.39
CA HIS A 25 6.61 20.48 10.48
C HIS A 25 6.85 19.37 9.45
N ILE A 26 5.95 18.42 9.39
CA ILE A 26 6.00 17.30 8.46
C ILE A 26 4.75 17.27 7.58
N LYS A 27 4.87 16.68 6.39
CA LYS A 27 3.71 16.25 5.61
C LYS A 27 2.97 15.15 6.39
N ARG A 28 1.68 14.97 6.12
CA ARG A 28 0.92 13.85 6.71
C ARG A 28 1.61 12.53 6.37
N PRO A 29 1.98 11.72 7.35
CA PRO A 29 2.72 10.49 7.09
C PRO A 29 1.84 9.45 6.38
N ALA A 30 2.47 8.62 5.55
CA ALA A 30 1.87 7.42 5.02
C ALA A 30 2.81 6.25 5.35
N VAL A 31 2.39 5.40 6.28
CA VAL A 31 3.15 4.23 6.70
C VAL A 31 2.47 2.99 6.11
N ILE A 32 3.23 2.21 5.37
CA ILE A 32 2.76 0.98 4.74
C ILE A 32 3.56 -0.18 5.34
N VAL A 33 2.86 -1.19 5.83
CA VAL A 33 3.43 -2.42 6.37
C VAL A 33 2.87 -3.62 5.63
N GLY A 34 3.69 -4.63 5.42
CA GLY A 34 3.33 -5.84 4.68
C GLY A 34 3.48 -7.12 5.52
N GLY A 35 3.93 -8.18 4.87
CA GLY A 35 4.09 -9.50 5.49
C GLY A 35 5.10 -9.59 6.63
N GLU A 36 6.01 -8.61 6.73
CA GLU A 36 7.03 -8.53 7.80
C GLU A 36 6.47 -8.10 9.15
N MET A 37 5.24 -7.57 9.20
CA MET A 37 4.64 -7.01 10.42
C MET A 37 4.49 -8.09 11.52
N GLU A 38 4.99 -7.77 12.68
CA GLU A 38 4.92 -8.58 13.91
C GLU A 38 4.19 -7.81 15.03
N LEU A 39 3.82 -8.50 16.12
CA LEU A 39 3.20 -7.84 17.27
C LEU A 39 4.13 -6.79 17.90
N SER A 40 5.43 -7.02 17.87
CA SER A 40 6.48 -6.08 18.31
C SER A 40 6.45 -4.77 17.54
N SER A 41 6.00 -4.78 16.28
CA SER A 41 5.93 -3.58 15.42
C SER A 41 4.86 -2.57 15.90
N VAL A 42 3.89 -3.02 16.68
CA VAL A 42 2.80 -2.20 17.25
C VAL A 42 3.01 -1.86 18.73
N GLU A 43 4.17 -2.20 19.28
CA GLU A 43 4.59 -1.87 20.64
C GLU A 43 5.85 -1.00 20.61
N ILE A 44 6.18 -0.37 21.75
CA ILE A 44 7.45 0.37 21.87
C ILE A 44 8.60 -0.64 21.88
N ASN A 45 9.51 -0.48 20.95
CA ASN A 45 10.73 -1.26 20.88
C ASN A 45 11.87 -0.52 21.60
N HIS A 46 12.46 -1.16 22.61
CA HIS A 46 13.59 -0.62 23.38
C HIS A 46 14.87 -1.36 23.04
N ASN A 47 15.86 -0.61 22.58
CA ASN A 47 17.21 -1.13 22.37
C ASN A 47 18.06 -0.89 23.64
N PRO A 48 18.39 -1.94 24.41
CA PRO A 48 19.12 -1.77 25.68
C PRO A 48 20.55 -1.30 25.49
N THR A 49 21.17 -1.55 24.31
CA THR A 49 22.54 -1.15 24.02
C THR A 49 22.66 0.36 23.79
N THR A 50 21.71 0.93 23.07
CA THR A 50 21.71 2.37 22.74
C THR A 50 20.83 3.17 23.70
N ASN A 51 20.06 2.48 24.54
CA ASN A 51 19.02 3.05 25.42
C ASN A 51 17.99 3.93 24.67
N LEU A 52 17.76 3.60 23.39
CA LEU A 52 16.77 4.29 22.57
C LEU A 52 15.46 3.50 22.52
N CYS A 53 14.37 4.24 22.56
CA CYS A 53 13.03 3.69 22.34
C CYS A 53 12.56 4.07 20.94
N GLU A 54 12.12 3.08 20.19
CA GLU A 54 11.49 3.29 18.89
C GLU A 54 9.96 3.29 19.04
N ALA A 55 9.33 4.28 18.43
CA ALA A 55 7.87 4.39 18.41
C ALA A 55 7.25 3.28 17.56
N PRO A 56 6.10 2.72 17.93
CA PRO A 56 5.40 1.75 17.11
C PRO A 56 4.90 2.37 15.81
N MET A 57 4.66 1.54 14.79
CA MET A 57 4.35 1.98 13.43
C MET A 57 3.07 2.82 13.36
N GLN A 58 2.02 2.47 14.13
CA GLN A 58 0.79 3.27 14.19
C GLN A 58 1.06 4.68 14.75
N LEU A 59 1.91 4.81 15.76
CA LEU A 59 2.25 6.14 16.28
C LEU A 59 3.05 6.97 15.27
N LYS A 60 3.91 6.33 14.45
CA LYS A 60 4.60 7.00 13.33
C LYS A 60 3.63 7.47 12.26
N ALA A 61 2.49 6.77 12.07
CA ALA A 61 1.45 7.11 11.10
C ALA A 61 0.43 8.14 11.62
N ASN A 62 0.52 8.53 12.90
CA ASN A 62 -0.50 9.36 13.54
C ASN A 62 -0.78 10.66 12.78
N CYS A 63 -2.05 11.07 12.70
CA CYS A 63 -2.57 12.16 11.87
C CYS A 63 -2.41 11.94 10.34
N GLY A 64 -2.02 10.74 9.91
CA GLY A 64 -1.82 10.37 8.51
C GLY A 64 -2.55 9.10 8.11
N ILE A 65 -1.88 8.23 7.38
CA ILE A 65 -2.43 6.97 6.86
C ILE A 65 -1.55 5.81 7.31
N PHE A 66 -2.17 4.76 7.84
CA PHE A 66 -1.54 3.49 8.14
C PHE A 66 -2.15 2.39 7.27
N VAL A 67 -1.35 1.80 6.39
CA VAL A 67 -1.78 0.76 5.46
C VAL A 67 -1.19 -0.58 5.89
N VAL A 68 -2.05 -1.55 6.12
CA VAL A 68 -1.66 -2.95 6.32
C VAL A 68 -1.93 -3.69 5.01
N ASP A 69 -0.88 -3.89 4.24
CA ASP A 69 -0.96 -4.56 2.94
C ASP A 69 -0.88 -6.08 3.09
N ASP A 70 -1.52 -6.82 2.18
CA ASP A 70 -1.67 -8.28 2.25
C ASP A 70 -2.19 -8.77 3.62
N PHE A 71 -3.15 -8.05 4.21
CA PHE A 71 -3.71 -8.36 5.53
C PHE A 71 -4.21 -9.81 5.60
N GLY A 72 -3.73 -10.52 6.61
CA GLY A 72 -3.94 -11.96 6.77
C GLY A 72 -2.76 -12.82 6.34
N ARG A 73 -1.69 -12.22 5.81
CA ARG A 73 -0.44 -12.90 5.42
C ARG A 73 0.78 -12.42 6.21
N GLN A 74 0.58 -11.54 7.20
CA GLN A 74 1.62 -11.08 8.12
C GLN A 74 2.09 -12.23 9.02
N ARG A 75 3.23 -12.02 9.67
CA ARG A 75 3.72 -12.91 10.75
C ARG A 75 2.82 -12.86 11.98
N ILE A 76 2.23 -11.70 12.26
CA ILE A 76 1.18 -11.55 13.27
C ILE A 76 -0.14 -12.12 12.73
N LYS A 77 -0.84 -12.88 13.58
CA LYS A 77 -2.19 -13.32 13.23
C LYS A 77 -3.15 -12.12 13.20
N PRO A 78 -4.08 -12.07 12.22
CA PRO A 78 -5.07 -10.99 12.13
C PRO A 78 -5.84 -10.75 13.44
N GLU A 79 -6.21 -11.83 14.12
CA GLU A 79 -6.93 -11.78 15.39
C GLU A 79 -6.10 -11.11 16.50
N ASP A 80 -4.80 -11.40 16.59
CA ASP A 80 -3.92 -10.82 17.61
C ASP A 80 -3.73 -9.32 17.39
N LEU A 81 -3.53 -8.89 16.14
CA LEU A 81 -3.44 -7.49 15.78
C LEU A 81 -4.73 -6.75 16.12
N LEU A 82 -5.87 -7.31 15.74
CA LEU A 82 -7.15 -6.66 15.96
C LEU A 82 -7.54 -6.66 17.43
N ASN A 83 -7.24 -7.71 18.19
CA ASN A 83 -7.40 -7.73 19.65
C ASN A 83 -6.59 -6.61 20.30
N ARG A 84 -5.36 -6.38 19.84
CA ARG A 84 -4.53 -5.27 20.30
C ARG A 84 -5.14 -3.90 19.96
N TRP A 85 -5.84 -3.81 18.81
CA TRP A 85 -6.39 -2.56 18.30
C TRP A 85 -7.90 -2.37 18.54
N ILE A 86 -8.54 -3.21 19.35
CA ILE A 86 -9.95 -3.01 19.73
C ILE A 86 -10.15 -1.58 20.25
N LEU A 87 -9.37 -1.18 21.25
CA LEU A 87 -9.50 0.11 21.89
C LEU A 87 -9.10 1.28 20.97
N PRO A 88 -7.95 1.23 20.28
CA PRO A 88 -7.57 2.24 19.29
C PRO A 88 -8.64 2.49 18.24
N LEU A 89 -9.18 1.44 17.62
CA LEU A 89 -10.20 1.57 16.58
C LEU A 89 -11.54 2.13 17.12
N GLU A 90 -11.91 1.82 18.36
CA GLU A 90 -13.18 2.28 18.95
C GLU A 90 -13.08 3.67 19.60
N LYS A 91 -12.01 3.91 20.34
CA LYS A 91 -11.87 5.10 21.20
C LYS A 91 -10.90 6.14 20.67
N ARG A 92 -10.19 5.84 19.59
CA ARG A 92 -9.16 6.72 19.02
C ARG A 92 -8.04 7.08 20.00
N ILE A 93 -7.75 6.16 20.92
CA ILE A 93 -6.64 6.27 21.87
C ILE A 93 -5.92 4.93 21.96
N ASP A 94 -4.61 4.98 22.14
CA ASP A 94 -3.79 3.80 22.39
C ASP A 94 -3.04 3.93 23.72
N PHE A 95 -2.68 2.80 24.34
CA PHE A 95 -1.86 2.73 25.53
C PHE A 95 -0.58 1.98 25.23
N LEU A 96 0.52 2.69 25.30
CA LEU A 96 1.85 2.16 25.06
C LEU A 96 2.58 1.97 26.40
N THR A 97 3.30 0.87 26.52
CA THR A 97 4.08 0.57 27.73
C THR A 97 5.54 0.94 27.51
N LEU A 98 6.04 1.89 28.29
CA LEU A 98 7.45 2.27 28.29
C LEU A 98 8.32 1.16 28.93
N PRO A 99 9.65 1.13 28.68
CA PRO A 99 10.55 0.12 29.25
C PRO A 99 10.56 0.08 30.77
N ASN A 100 10.23 1.18 31.44
CA ASN A 100 10.10 1.27 32.91
C ASN A 100 8.72 0.79 33.43
N GLY A 101 7.87 0.23 32.56
CA GLY A 101 6.54 -0.28 32.90
C GLY A 101 5.44 0.78 32.98
N ILE A 102 5.75 2.06 32.80
CA ILE A 102 4.73 3.12 32.79
C ILE A 102 3.93 3.05 31.50
N LYS A 103 2.60 3.12 31.64
CA LYS A 103 1.68 3.20 30.50
C LYS A 103 1.40 4.65 30.14
N VAL A 104 1.59 4.97 28.88
CA VAL A 104 1.34 6.30 28.31
C VAL A 104 0.16 6.21 27.35
N GLN A 105 -0.82 7.08 27.54
CA GLN A 105 -1.93 7.24 26.58
C GLN A 105 -1.48 8.15 25.44
N VAL A 106 -1.73 7.70 24.20
CA VAL A 106 -1.44 8.45 22.98
C VAL A 106 -2.68 8.51 22.10
N PRO A 107 -2.84 9.56 21.28
CA PRO A 107 -3.91 9.61 20.29
C PRO A 107 -3.68 8.56 19.18
N PHE A 108 -4.78 8.11 18.57
CA PHE A 108 -4.80 7.19 17.45
C PHE A 108 -5.65 7.81 16.33
N ASP A 109 -5.08 8.84 15.68
CA ASP A 109 -5.80 9.71 14.74
C ASP A 109 -5.47 9.42 13.27
N GLU A 110 -4.87 8.28 12.99
CA GLU A 110 -4.60 7.82 11.63
C GLU A 110 -5.82 7.18 10.96
N LEU A 111 -5.84 7.25 9.63
CA LEU A 111 -6.71 6.45 8.79
C LEU A 111 -6.08 5.08 8.57
N VAL A 112 -6.66 4.04 9.18
CA VAL A 112 -6.20 2.66 9.00
C VAL A 112 -6.86 2.05 7.77
N ILE A 113 -6.07 1.47 6.88
CA ILE A 113 -6.51 0.78 5.67
C ILE A 113 -5.96 -0.65 5.68
N PHE A 114 -6.84 -1.63 5.64
CA PHE A 114 -6.48 -3.03 5.47
C PHE A 114 -6.69 -3.44 4.01
N CYS A 115 -5.62 -3.83 3.31
CA CYS A 115 -5.69 -4.38 1.97
C CYS A 115 -5.57 -5.90 2.04
N THR A 116 -6.49 -6.63 1.43
CA THR A 116 -6.47 -8.10 1.43
C THR A 116 -7.10 -8.68 0.18
N ASN A 117 -6.63 -9.83 -0.25
CA ASN A 117 -7.22 -10.66 -1.29
C ASN A 117 -8.03 -11.84 -0.71
N ILE A 118 -8.14 -11.92 0.61
CA ILE A 118 -8.92 -12.94 1.31
C ILE A 118 -10.30 -12.35 1.63
N ASP A 119 -11.36 -13.18 1.50
CA ASP A 119 -12.70 -12.73 1.92
C ASP A 119 -12.68 -12.33 3.41
N PRO A 120 -13.10 -11.11 3.77
CA PRO A 120 -13.10 -10.65 5.16
C PRO A 120 -13.82 -11.58 6.14
N LYS A 121 -14.83 -12.32 5.69
CA LYS A 121 -15.55 -13.31 6.50
C LYS A 121 -14.70 -14.52 6.88
N ASN A 122 -13.69 -14.83 6.08
CA ASN A 122 -12.74 -15.91 6.34
C ASN A 122 -11.53 -15.48 7.18
N LEU A 123 -11.34 -14.15 7.31
CA LEU A 123 -10.25 -13.56 8.06
C LEU A 123 -10.64 -13.22 9.50
N LEU A 124 -11.87 -12.79 9.70
CA LEU A 124 -12.28 -12.10 10.91
C LEU A 124 -13.68 -12.49 11.31
N ASP A 125 -13.92 -12.53 12.61
CA ASP A 125 -15.27 -12.66 13.15
C ASP A 125 -16.11 -11.38 12.93
N GLU A 126 -17.40 -11.50 13.16
CA GLU A 126 -18.35 -10.41 12.95
C GLU A 126 -18.12 -9.23 13.92
N ALA A 127 -17.58 -9.51 15.12
CA ALA A 127 -17.30 -8.48 16.11
C ALA A 127 -16.18 -7.53 15.64
N PHE A 128 -15.16 -8.05 14.96
CA PHE A 128 -14.10 -7.24 14.38
C PHE A 128 -14.54 -6.53 13.11
N LEU A 129 -15.33 -7.20 12.26
CA LEU A 129 -15.83 -6.59 11.03
C LEU A 129 -16.69 -5.33 11.30
N ARG A 130 -17.33 -5.24 12.46
CA ARG A 130 -18.09 -4.04 12.88
C ARG A 130 -17.19 -2.83 13.17
N ARG A 131 -15.92 -3.06 13.54
CA ARG A 131 -14.94 -1.99 13.86
C ARG A 131 -14.26 -1.43 12.61
N ILE A 132 -14.40 -2.11 11.48
CA ILE A 132 -13.96 -1.65 10.17
C ILE A 132 -15.22 -1.22 9.40
N PRO A 133 -15.65 0.05 9.50
CA PRO A 133 -16.97 0.46 8.98
C PRO A 133 -17.08 0.42 7.47
N TYR A 134 -15.97 0.65 6.76
CA TYR A 134 -15.95 0.73 5.31
C TYR A 134 -15.30 -0.51 4.72
N LYS A 135 -16.04 -1.23 3.88
CA LYS A 135 -15.57 -2.40 3.13
C LYS A 135 -15.74 -2.14 1.65
N ILE A 136 -14.63 -1.97 0.96
CA ILE A 136 -14.63 -1.63 -0.47
C ILE A 136 -14.13 -2.85 -1.22
N ARG A 137 -14.98 -3.41 -2.08
CA ARG A 137 -14.58 -4.48 -2.97
C ARG A 137 -14.08 -3.91 -4.29
N VAL A 138 -12.86 -4.25 -4.65
CA VAL A 138 -12.29 -3.95 -5.97
C VAL A 138 -12.59 -5.13 -6.89
N TYR A 139 -13.34 -4.86 -7.96
CA TYR A 139 -13.72 -5.87 -8.96
C TYR A 139 -12.68 -5.93 -10.07
N ASP A 140 -12.64 -7.07 -10.74
CA ASP A 140 -11.91 -7.19 -12.00
C ASP A 140 -12.50 -6.21 -13.04
N PRO A 141 -11.67 -5.62 -13.90
CA PRO A 141 -12.14 -4.61 -14.86
C PRO A 141 -12.96 -5.25 -16.00
N SER A 142 -13.98 -4.51 -16.50
CA SER A 142 -14.59 -4.84 -17.78
C SER A 142 -13.60 -4.64 -18.94
N PRO A 143 -13.86 -5.20 -20.14
CA PRO A 143 -13.01 -4.95 -21.30
C PRO A 143 -12.81 -3.46 -21.60
N GLU A 144 -13.86 -2.64 -21.42
CA GLU A 144 -13.81 -1.20 -21.61
C GLU A 144 -12.93 -0.52 -20.57
N GLN A 145 -13.06 -0.91 -19.31
CA GLN A 145 -12.22 -0.39 -18.22
C GLN A 145 -10.76 -0.82 -18.40
N PHE A 146 -10.53 -2.07 -18.82
CA PHE A 146 -9.18 -2.56 -19.13
C PHE A 146 -8.55 -1.73 -20.24
N LYS A 147 -9.30 -1.44 -21.32
CA LYS A 147 -8.86 -0.56 -22.40
C LYS A 147 -8.54 0.84 -21.90
N GLN A 148 -9.39 1.43 -21.04
CA GLN A 148 -9.13 2.74 -20.43
C GLN A 148 -7.84 2.77 -19.63
N ILE A 149 -7.56 1.72 -18.83
CA ILE A 149 -6.34 1.61 -18.05
C ILE A 149 -5.13 1.54 -19.00
N MET A 150 -5.18 0.71 -20.05
CA MET A 150 -4.13 0.60 -21.05
C MET A 150 -3.86 1.95 -21.74
N THR A 151 -4.92 2.63 -22.21
CA THR A 151 -4.83 3.95 -22.87
C THR A 151 -4.19 5.00 -21.95
N PHE A 152 -4.51 4.97 -20.65
CA PHE A 152 -3.95 5.89 -19.67
C PHE A 152 -2.48 5.60 -19.36
N LEU A 153 -2.09 4.33 -19.37
CA LEU A 153 -0.74 3.91 -19.02
C LEU A 153 0.23 3.98 -20.21
N ALA A 154 -0.19 3.59 -21.41
CA ALA A 154 0.70 3.48 -22.59
C ALA A 154 1.59 4.73 -22.82
N PRO A 155 1.09 5.98 -22.73
CA PRO A 155 1.93 7.17 -22.89
C PRO A 155 3.02 7.29 -21.82
N LYS A 156 2.77 6.80 -20.59
CA LYS A 156 3.77 6.85 -19.50
C LYS A 156 4.95 5.91 -19.77
N TYR A 157 4.73 4.90 -20.59
CA TYR A 157 5.74 3.95 -21.05
C TYR A 157 6.38 4.36 -22.40
N GLY A 158 5.99 5.53 -22.92
CA GLY A 158 6.48 6.00 -24.25
C GLY A 158 5.93 5.18 -25.40
N ILE A 159 4.80 4.50 -25.21
CA ILE A 159 4.15 3.65 -26.20
C ILE A 159 2.97 4.42 -26.81
N GLU A 160 2.95 4.51 -28.15
CA GLU A 160 1.79 5.04 -28.88
C GLU A 160 0.63 4.05 -28.80
N TRP A 161 -0.56 4.61 -28.57
CA TRP A 161 -1.78 3.81 -28.44
C TRP A 161 -2.26 3.33 -29.79
N ASP A 162 -2.64 2.05 -29.88
CA ASP A 162 -3.24 1.44 -31.08
C ASP A 162 -4.45 0.57 -30.69
N ASP A 163 -5.64 0.99 -31.10
CA ASP A 163 -6.90 0.28 -30.84
C ASP A 163 -6.94 -1.11 -31.47
N SER A 164 -6.30 -1.31 -32.62
CA SER A 164 -6.27 -2.60 -33.30
C SER A 164 -5.46 -3.63 -32.52
N MET A 165 -4.37 -3.19 -31.90
CA MET A 165 -3.53 -4.03 -31.06
C MET A 165 -4.21 -4.36 -29.73
N MET A 166 -5.03 -3.45 -29.22
CA MET A 166 -5.85 -3.73 -28.06
C MET A 166 -6.91 -4.82 -28.31
N THR A 167 -7.60 -4.74 -29.43
CA THR A 167 -8.55 -5.78 -29.85
C THR A 167 -7.84 -7.12 -29.97
N TYR A 168 -6.69 -7.16 -30.65
CA TYR A 168 -5.85 -8.35 -30.75
C TYR A 168 -5.47 -8.94 -29.38
N LEU A 169 -5.02 -8.08 -28.46
CA LEU A 169 -4.65 -8.50 -27.10
C LEU A 169 -5.82 -9.18 -26.38
N LEU A 170 -7.02 -8.57 -26.42
CA LEU A 170 -8.20 -9.11 -25.77
C LEU A 170 -8.64 -10.44 -26.35
N GLU A 171 -8.83 -10.52 -27.67
CA GLU A 171 -9.29 -11.72 -28.37
C GLU A 171 -8.28 -12.87 -28.26
N ARG A 172 -6.98 -12.57 -28.43
CA ARG A 172 -5.95 -13.59 -28.46
C ARG A 172 -5.58 -14.13 -27.11
N HIS A 173 -5.53 -13.28 -26.06
CA HIS A 173 -4.93 -13.63 -24.78
C HIS A 173 -5.90 -13.64 -23.60
N PHE A 174 -7.05 -13.01 -23.69
CA PHE A 174 -8.00 -12.93 -22.58
C PHE A 174 -9.32 -13.66 -22.85
N GLU A 175 -9.95 -13.44 -23.99
CA GLU A 175 -11.27 -13.96 -24.27
C GLU A 175 -11.35 -15.49 -24.16
N GLY A 176 -12.21 -15.97 -23.24
CA GLY A 176 -12.37 -17.39 -22.97
C GLY A 176 -11.16 -18.10 -22.36
N LYS A 177 -10.08 -17.39 -22.04
CA LYS A 177 -8.82 -17.99 -21.56
C LYS A 177 -8.47 -17.64 -20.12
N ARG A 178 -8.65 -16.35 -19.76
CA ARG A 178 -8.27 -15.88 -18.41
C ARG A 178 -9.05 -14.63 -18.01
N PRO A 179 -9.27 -14.40 -16.71
CA PRO A 179 -9.88 -13.18 -16.22
C PRO A 179 -8.95 -11.99 -16.44
N MET A 180 -9.54 -10.83 -16.76
CA MET A 180 -8.82 -9.56 -16.76
C MET A 180 -8.62 -9.07 -15.33
N ARG A 181 -7.43 -8.54 -15.02
CA ARG A 181 -7.14 -7.91 -13.73
C ARG A 181 -6.58 -6.52 -13.93
N CYS A 182 -6.77 -5.63 -12.96
CA CYS A 182 -6.29 -4.25 -13.02
C CYS A 182 -4.76 -4.13 -13.10
N CYS A 183 -4.00 -5.13 -12.67
CA CYS A 183 -2.53 -5.14 -12.76
C CYS A 183 -2.03 -5.49 -14.18
N HIS A 184 -2.77 -6.34 -14.93
CA HIS A 184 -2.30 -6.84 -16.23
C HIS A 184 -1.91 -5.74 -17.22
N PRO A 185 -2.65 -4.60 -17.34
CA PRO A 185 -2.24 -3.52 -18.24
C PRO A 185 -0.83 -3.02 -17.98
N ARG A 186 -0.49 -2.73 -16.72
CA ARG A 186 0.83 -2.27 -16.32
C ARG A 186 1.88 -3.33 -16.63
N ASP A 187 1.63 -4.54 -16.18
CA ASP A 187 2.60 -5.63 -16.24
C ASP A 187 2.88 -6.04 -17.69
N ILE A 188 1.87 -6.03 -18.57
CA ILE A 188 2.06 -6.28 -20.02
C ILE A 188 2.87 -5.16 -20.68
N LEU A 189 2.58 -3.87 -20.35
CA LEU A 189 3.35 -2.75 -20.89
C LEU A 189 4.81 -2.79 -20.42
N ASP A 190 5.06 -3.14 -19.16
CA ASP A 190 6.41 -3.37 -18.64
C ASP A 190 7.16 -4.44 -19.45
N GLN A 191 6.51 -5.57 -19.75
CA GLN A 191 7.11 -6.62 -20.57
C GLN A 191 7.37 -6.17 -22.00
N VAL A 192 6.48 -5.38 -22.60
CA VAL A 192 6.71 -4.80 -23.94
C VAL A 192 7.92 -3.89 -23.95
N VAL A 193 8.06 -3.00 -22.95
CA VAL A 193 9.22 -2.12 -22.82
C VAL A 193 10.51 -2.93 -22.63
N ASN A 194 10.49 -3.93 -21.75
CA ASN A 194 11.64 -4.79 -21.51
C ASN A 194 12.07 -5.57 -22.78
N ALA A 195 11.11 -6.10 -23.52
CA ALA A 195 11.37 -6.80 -24.79
C ALA A 195 11.94 -5.86 -25.85
N ALA A 196 11.41 -4.63 -25.97
CA ALA A 196 11.91 -3.62 -26.88
C ALA A 196 13.35 -3.19 -26.52
N ALA A 197 13.61 -2.97 -25.22
CA ALA A 197 14.95 -2.64 -24.72
C ALA A 197 15.95 -3.75 -25.01
N TYR A 198 15.58 -5.03 -24.79
CA TYR A 198 16.43 -6.18 -25.15
C TYR A 198 16.77 -6.22 -26.63
N ARG A 199 15.79 -5.91 -27.50
CA ARG A 199 16.00 -5.85 -28.97
C ARG A 199 16.62 -4.54 -29.45
N ARG A 200 16.90 -3.59 -28.54
CA ARG A 200 17.41 -2.24 -28.84
C ARG A 200 16.53 -1.47 -29.83
N THR A 201 15.21 -1.60 -29.68
CA THR A 201 14.19 -0.92 -30.48
C THR A 201 13.33 -0.01 -29.61
N ARG A 202 12.54 0.87 -30.25
CA ARG A 202 11.53 1.66 -29.53
C ARG A 202 10.39 0.74 -29.07
N PRO A 203 9.81 0.97 -27.86
CA PRO A 203 8.65 0.22 -27.43
C PRO A 203 7.42 0.59 -28.28
N VAL A 204 6.85 -0.39 -28.95
CA VAL A 204 5.66 -0.24 -29.80
C VAL A 204 4.74 -1.43 -29.55
N LEU A 205 3.43 -1.21 -29.56
CA LEU A 205 2.44 -2.28 -29.49
C LEU A 205 2.36 -2.98 -30.86
N THR A 206 3.08 -4.07 -31.01
CA THR A 206 2.98 -4.99 -32.14
C THR A 206 2.47 -6.34 -31.67
N ARG A 207 1.87 -7.11 -32.57
CA ARG A 207 1.42 -8.49 -32.27
C ARG A 207 2.55 -9.32 -31.65
N GLU A 208 3.75 -9.21 -32.21
CA GLU A 208 4.92 -9.95 -31.75
C GLU A 208 5.32 -9.58 -30.31
N PHE A 209 5.36 -8.27 -29.98
CA PHE A 209 5.66 -7.83 -28.63
C PHE A 209 4.55 -8.17 -27.64
N ILE A 210 3.28 -8.09 -28.04
CA ILE A 210 2.13 -8.50 -27.22
C ILE A 210 2.20 -10.00 -26.93
N ASP A 211 2.43 -10.84 -27.96
CA ASP A 211 2.54 -12.28 -27.77
C ASP A 211 3.71 -12.65 -26.87
N LEU A 212 4.87 -12.01 -27.07
CA LEU A 212 6.04 -12.22 -26.22
C LEU A 212 5.78 -11.78 -24.78
N ALA A 213 5.21 -10.60 -24.58
CA ALA A 213 4.87 -10.09 -23.26
C ALA A 213 3.88 -11.03 -22.53
N CYS A 214 2.83 -11.47 -23.21
CA CYS A 214 1.87 -12.40 -22.64
C CYS A 214 2.46 -13.78 -22.38
N MET A 215 3.33 -14.28 -23.23
CA MET A 215 4.02 -15.56 -23.02
C MET A 215 4.99 -15.52 -21.83
N CYS A 216 5.65 -14.38 -21.60
CA CYS A 216 6.56 -14.22 -20.47
C CYS A 216 5.84 -13.95 -19.14
N TYR A 217 4.66 -13.34 -19.20
CA TYR A 217 3.92 -12.95 -17.99
C TYR A 217 2.98 -14.02 -17.48
N PHE A 218 2.38 -14.80 -18.37
CA PHE A 218 1.38 -15.84 -18.04
C PHE A 218 1.95 -17.26 -18.19
#